data_e268e36f449563a526fda73367c94b38
#
_entry.id   e268e36f449563a526fda73367c94b38
#
_cell.length_a   1.000
_cell.length_b   1.000
_cell.length_c   1.000
_cell.angle_alpha   90.00
_cell.angle_beta   90.00
_cell.angle_gamma   90.00
#
_symmetry.space_group_name_H-M   'P 1'
#
loop_
_entity.id
_entity.type
_entity.pdbx_description
1 polymer ?
#
loop_
_entity_poly.entity_id
_entity_poly.type
_entity_poly.pdbx_seq_one_letter_code
_entity_poly.pdbx_strand_id
1 'polypeptide(L)'
;MNMIAVEQIAQAVLYEGYMLYPYRPSSVKNKQRWNFGVLYPQSYSEFQQGTDSCTSQTQVLVRGSVLPAIEIKIRFLHLVARSIGQFARPLAQLPEGQLDFETVPSLEIAGREYHPWQEAEEREISFRVQYGDSVAFGPQQSEYKISGGRHLEPIQNSNGQIAGVILREKQDLSVLVETSVERSRADVFKITLRTSNRTPFDAAERKSRD
;
A
#
# COMPACT_ATOMS: atom_id res chain seq x y z
N MET A 1 -24.11 3.45 17.17
CA MET A 1 -23.55 3.62 15.80
C MET A 1 -23.41 2.23 15.17
N ASN A 2 -23.84 2.03 13.94
CA ASN A 2 -23.72 0.72 13.28
C ASN A 2 -22.31 0.59 12.67
N MET A 3 -21.38 -0.02 13.41
CA MET A 3 -19.98 -0.21 12.98
C MET A 3 -19.86 -1.05 11.71
N ILE A 4 -20.76 -2.01 11.49
CA ILE A 4 -20.76 -2.85 10.28
C ILE A 4 -20.99 -1.99 9.03
N ALA A 5 -21.94 -1.05 9.07
CA ALA A 5 -22.18 -0.15 7.94
C ALA A 5 -20.99 0.79 7.69
N VAL A 6 -20.31 1.24 8.75
CA VAL A 6 -19.10 2.06 8.63
C VAL A 6 -17.97 1.27 7.97
N GLU A 7 -17.77 0.02 8.35
CA GLU A 7 -16.75 -0.85 7.74
C GLU A 7 -17.04 -1.15 6.27
N GLN A 8 -18.31 -1.38 5.92
CA GLN A 8 -18.71 -1.58 4.51
C GLN A 8 -18.42 -0.34 3.65
N ILE A 9 -18.70 0.87 4.18
CA ILE A 9 -18.40 2.12 3.49
C ILE A 9 -16.88 2.29 3.35
N ALA A 10 -16.13 2.06 4.42
CA ALA A 10 -14.68 2.16 4.40
C ALA A 10 -14.05 1.18 3.40
N GLN A 11 -14.60 -0.04 3.29
CA GLN A 11 -14.17 -1.03 2.29
C GLN A 11 -14.46 -0.56 0.87
N ALA A 12 -15.65 -0.01 0.61
CA ALA A 12 -16.00 0.52 -0.70
C ALA A 12 -15.08 1.67 -1.13
N VAL A 13 -14.80 2.60 -0.21
CA VAL A 13 -13.92 3.75 -0.46
C VAL A 13 -12.48 3.31 -0.70
N LEU A 14 -11.98 2.29 0.03
CA LEU A 14 -10.62 1.78 -0.15
C LEU A 14 -10.35 1.30 -1.59
N TYR A 15 -11.38 0.76 -2.25
CA TYR A 15 -11.32 0.27 -3.63
C TYR A 15 -11.97 1.19 -4.65
N GLU A 16 -12.42 2.38 -4.23
CA GLU A 16 -12.99 3.37 -5.14
C GLU A 16 -11.96 3.78 -6.20
N GLY A 17 -12.39 3.77 -7.46
CA GLY A 17 -11.52 4.05 -8.61
C GLY A 17 -10.78 2.82 -9.16
N TYR A 18 -10.77 1.70 -8.44
CA TYR A 18 -10.18 0.44 -8.91
C TYR A 18 -11.20 -0.48 -9.61
N MET A 19 -12.18 0.09 -10.28
CA MET A 19 -13.10 -0.70 -11.09
C MET A 19 -12.33 -1.47 -12.14
N LEU A 20 -12.31 -2.79 -11.97
CA LEU A 20 -11.68 -3.74 -12.90
C LEU A 20 -12.53 -3.80 -14.16
N TYR A 21 -12.14 -3.07 -15.18
CA TYR A 21 -12.62 -3.38 -16.51
C TYR A 21 -11.95 -4.70 -16.96
N PRO A 22 -12.66 -5.64 -17.60
CA PRO A 22 -12.09 -6.92 -18.01
C PRO A 22 -11.18 -6.73 -19.24
N TYR A 23 -10.06 -6.01 -19.03
CA TYR A 23 -9.01 -5.94 -20.03
C TYR A 23 -8.23 -7.26 -20.04
N ARG A 24 -7.62 -7.56 -21.19
CA ARG A 24 -6.70 -8.71 -21.29
C ARG A 24 -5.58 -8.54 -20.23
N PRO A 25 -5.09 -9.63 -19.63
CA PRO A 25 -4.02 -9.58 -18.63
C PRO A 25 -2.78 -8.81 -19.08
N SER A 26 -2.43 -8.87 -20.38
CA SER A 26 -1.32 -8.14 -21.01
C SER A 26 -1.55 -6.63 -21.21
N SER A 27 -2.75 -6.12 -20.94
CA SER A 27 -3.06 -4.70 -21.11
C SER A 27 -2.26 -3.83 -20.15
N VAL A 28 -1.70 -2.71 -20.63
CA VAL A 28 -0.98 -1.72 -19.80
C VAL A 28 -1.83 -1.24 -18.62
N LYS A 29 -3.14 -1.06 -18.81
CA LYS A 29 -4.08 -0.67 -17.74
C LYS A 29 -4.18 -1.71 -16.62
N ASN A 30 -3.97 -3.00 -16.91
CA ASN A 30 -3.93 -4.05 -15.90
C ASN A 30 -2.57 -4.13 -15.19
N LYS A 31 -1.50 -3.66 -15.82
CA LYS A 31 -0.15 -3.64 -15.22
C LYS A 31 0.02 -2.53 -14.18
N GLN A 32 -0.68 -1.40 -14.34
CA GLN A 32 -0.57 -0.20 -13.48
C GLN A 32 -1.94 0.25 -12.96
N ARG A 33 -2.68 -0.64 -12.33
CA ARG A 33 -4.07 -0.36 -11.91
C ARG A 33 -4.22 0.36 -10.57
N TRP A 34 -3.17 0.42 -9.76
CA TRP A 34 -3.22 0.95 -8.40
C TRP A 34 -2.68 2.38 -8.30
N ASN A 35 -3.14 3.28 -9.19
CA ASN A 35 -2.64 4.65 -9.28
C ASN A 35 -3.55 5.70 -8.63
N PHE A 36 -4.77 5.31 -8.23
CA PHE A 36 -5.72 6.24 -7.64
C PHE A 36 -5.40 6.49 -6.17
N GLY A 37 -5.29 7.76 -5.76
CA GLY A 37 -5.04 8.13 -4.36
C GLY A 37 -3.69 7.70 -3.81
N VAL A 38 -2.72 7.44 -4.67
CA VAL A 38 -1.36 7.03 -4.26
C VAL A 38 -0.67 8.15 -3.50
N LEU A 39 -0.04 7.81 -2.37
CA LEU A 39 0.90 8.67 -1.68
C LEU A 39 2.32 8.21 -2.02
N TYR A 40 3.00 9.00 -2.83
CA TYR A 40 4.38 8.73 -3.22
C TYR A 40 5.36 9.01 -2.07
N PRO A 41 6.56 8.42 -2.05
CA PRO A 41 7.60 8.81 -1.12
C PRO A 41 7.88 10.31 -1.19
N GLN A 42 8.13 10.94 -0.04
CA GLN A 42 8.32 12.38 0.01
C GLN A 42 9.48 12.85 -0.90
N SER A 43 10.62 12.17 -0.86
CA SER A 43 11.77 12.50 -1.70
C SER A 43 11.47 12.37 -3.20
N TYR A 44 10.62 11.41 -3.58
CA TYR A 44 10.11 11.31 -4.96
C TYR A 44 9.22 12.49 -5.31
N SER A 45 8.26 12.85 -4.43
CA SER A 45 7.36 13.98 -4.65
C SER A 45 8.15 15.30 -4.81
N GLU A 46 9.16 15.51 -3.97
CA GLU A 46 10.04 16.68 -4.05
C GLU A 46 10.84 16.70 -5.37
N PHE A 47 11.35 15.56 -5.81
CA PHE A 47 12.03 15.43 -7.11
C PHE A 47 11.09 15.75 -8.27
N GLN A 48 9.81 15.37 -8.19
CA GLN A 48 8.76 15.70 -9.17
C GLN A 48 8.15 17.10 -8.97
N GLN A 49 8.79 17.96 -8.20
CA GLN A 49 8.32 19.33 -7.93
C GLN A 49 6.91 19.39 -7.31
N GLY A 50 6.53 18.38 -6.52
CA GLY A 50 5.26 18.30 -5.82
C GLY A 50 4.05 17.93 -6.71
N THR A 51 4.28 17.49 -7.94
CA THR A 51 3.20 17.05 -8.85
C THR A 51 2.46 15.83 -8.28
N ASP A 52 3.23 14.91 -7.70
CA ASP A 52 2.71 13.69 -7.07
C ASP A 52 2.63 13.87 -5.55
N SER A 53 1.46 13.65 -4.96
CA SER A 53 1.25 13.88 -3.53
C SER A 53 1.96 12.83 -2.68
N CYS A 54 2.66 13.28 -1.63
CA CYS A 54 3.22 12.40 -0.58
C CYS A 54 2.40 12.44 0.72
N THR A 55 1.33 13.26 0.76
CA THR A 55 0.56 13.51 1.98
C THR A 55 -0.93 13.52 1.68
N SER A 56 -1.70 12.93 2.59
CA SER A 56 -3.16 13.01 2.66
C SER A 56 -3.59 13.68 3.95
N GLN A 57 -4.66 14.48 3.92
CA GLN A 57 -5.20 15.13 5.10
C GLN A 57 -6.71 14.96 5.17
N THR A 58 -7.19 14.58 6.36
CA THR A 58 -8.60 14.48 6.69
C THR A 58 -8.92 15.40 7.87
N GLN A 59 -10.04 16.10 7.81
CA GLN A 59 -10.53 16.93 8.91
C GLN A 59 -11.97 16.57 9.24
N VAL A 60 -12.26 16.45 10.53
CA VAL A 60 -13.62 16.19 11.03
C VAL A 60 -13.96 17.15 12.17
N LEU A 61 -15.25 17.48 12.28
CA LEU A 61 -15.79 18.26 13.40
C LEU A 61 -16.49 17.29 14.36
N VAL A 62 -16.16 17.41 15.62
CA VAL A 62 -16.77 16.64 16.71
C VAL A 62 -17.44 17.61 17.68
N ARG A 63 -18.71 17.37 18.03
CA ARG A 63 -19.43 18.15 19.03
C ARG A 63 -19.44 17.40 20.36
N GLY A 64 -19.08 18.10 21.43
CA GLY A 64 -19.12 17.59 22.80
C GLY A 64 -18.61 18.63 23.79
N SER A 65 -18.99 18.51 25.06
CA SER A 65 -18.46 19.38 26.13
C SER A 65 -17.01 19.01 26.50
N VAL A 66 -16.67 17.74 26.37
CA VAL A 66 -15.33 17.18 26.58
C VAL A 66 -14.99 16.32 25.36
N LEU A 67 -13.72 16.37 24.92
CA LEU A 67 -13.27 15.53 23.82
C LEU A 67 -12.93 14.13 24.36
N PRO A 68 -13.72 13.10 24.00
CA PRO A 68 -13.42 11.74 24.41
C PRO A 68 -12.17 11.23 23.70
N ALA A 69 -11.69 10.07 24.13
CA ALA A 69 -10.68 9.35 23.35
C ALA A 69 -11.22 9.01 21.95
N ILE A 70 -10.37 9.17 20.94
CA ILE A 70 -10.71 8.92 19.56
C ILE A 70 -9.92 7.72 19.07
N GLU A 71 -10.61 6.74 18.53
CA GLU A 71 -9.97 5.65 17.78
C GLU A 71 -9.85 6.03 16.32
N ILE A 72 -8.64 5.92 15.78
CA ILE A 72 -8.31 6.24 14.41
C ILE A 72 -7.82 4.98 13.73
N LYS A 73 -8.40 4.69 12.56
CA LYS A 73 -7.99 3.62 11.67
C LYS A 73 -7.61 4.21 10.32
N ILE A 74 -6.37 4.00 9.91
CA ILE A 74 -5.86 4.39 8.59
C ILE A 74 -5.73 3.12 7.77
N ARG A 75 -6.56 2.98 6.73
CA ARG A 75 -6.54 1.83 5.83
C ARG A 75 -6.00 2.25 4.48
N PHE A 76 -5.14 1.42 3.92
CA PHE A 76 -4.52 1.67 2.61
C PHE A 76 -4.14 0.36 1.93
N LEU A 77 -3.85 0.47 0.64
CA LEU A 77 -3.40 -0.64 -0.19
C LEU A 77 -1.88 -0.56 -0.34
N HIS A 78 -1.18 -1.56 0.20
CA HIS A 78 0.26 -1.74 0.04
C HIS A 78 0.53 -2.45 -1.28
N LEU A 79 1.24 -1.79 -2.20
CA LEU A 79 1.53 -2.34 -3.51
C LEU A 79 2.42 -3.58 -3.40
N VAL A 80 2.10 -4.57 -4.23
CA VAL A 80 2.83 -5.83 -4.39
C VAL A 80 3.23 -5.95 -5.85
N ALA A 81 4.52 -5.86 -6.13
CA ALA A 81 5.04 -6.14 -7.45
C ALA A 81 5.06 -7.65 -7.68
N ARG A 82 4.30 -8.12 -8.65
CA ARG A 82 4.33 -9.50 -9.10
C ARG A 82 5.13 -9.60 -10.39
N SER A 83 6.21 -10.38 -10.36
CA SER A 83 7.01 -10.71 -11.52
C SER A 83 7.00 -12.22 -11.78
N ILE A 84 7.38 -12.60 -13.00
CA ILE A 84 7.44 -14.01 -13.42
C ILE A 84 8.89 -14.34 -13.72
N GLY A 85 9.39 -15.41 -13.06
CA GLY A 85 10.70 -15.95 -13.29
C GLY A 85 10.63 -17.30 -14.00
N GLN A 86 11.53 -17.50 -14.96
CA GLN A 86 11.71 -18.76 -15.67
C GLN A 86 13.04 -19.38 -15.28
N PHE A 87 13.05 -20.67 -14.95
CA PHE A 87 14.28 -21.41 -14.72
C PHE A 87 14.85 -21.91 -16.05
N ALA A 88 16.17 -21.86 -16.20
CA ALA A 88 16.85 -22.40 -17.39
C ALA A 88 16.61 -23.91 -17.57
N ARG A 89 16.39 -24.62 -16.44
CA ARG A 89 16.01 -26.04 -16.41
C ARG A 89 14.98 -26.25 -15.31
N PRO A 90 13.96 -27.10 -15.52
CA PRO A 90 13.01 -27.42 -14.47
C PRO A 90 13.69 -28.05 -13.25
N LEU A 91 13.25 -27.66 -12.05
CA LEU A 91 13.79 -28.10 -10.77
C LEU A 91 12.82 -29.09 -10.10
N ALA A 92 13.35 -30.04 -9.34
CA ALA A 92 12.53 -30.95 -8.54
C ALA A 92 11.93 -30.24 -7.31
N GLN A 93 12.69 -29.30 -6.73
CA GLN A 93 12.28 -28.47 -5.58
C GLN A 93 12.99 -27.11 -5.64
N LEU A 94 12.41 -26.10 -5.01
CA LEU A 94 13.08 -24.80 -4.86
C LEU A 94 14.28 -24.96 -3.94
N PRO A 95 15.49 -24.54 -4.34
CA PRO A 95 16.65 -24.53 -3.46
C PRO A 95 16.47 -23.52 -2.33
N GLU A 96 17.08 -23.79 -1.19
CA GLU A 96 17.20 -22.84 -0.11
C GLU A 96 18.20 -21.74 -0.50
N GLY A 97 17.83 -20.47 -0.31
CA GLY A 97 18.69 -19.32 -0.55
C GLY A 97 18.39 -18.58 -1.86
N GLN A 98 19.43 -18.06 -2.50
CA GLN A 98 19.30 -17.26 -3.70
C GLN A 98 18.90 -18.14 -4.90
N LEU A 99 17.82 -17.74 -5.57
CA LEU A 99 17.33 -18.40 -6.78
C LEU A 99 17.86 -17.68 -8.02
N ASP A 100 18.35 -18.47 -8.96
CA ASP A 100 18.78 -17.99 -10.28
C ASP A 100 17.67 -18.29 -11.30
N PHE A 101 16.97 -17.27 -11.72
CA PHE A 101 15.94 -17.32 -12.76
C PHE A 101 15.97 -16.04 -13.59
N GLU A 102 15.56 -16.15 -14.83
CA GLU A 102 15.37 -15.02 -15.73
C GLU A 102 13.96 -14.44 -15.53
N THR A 103 13.87 -13.12 -15.33
CA THR A 103 12.57 -12.43 -15.31
C THR A 103 12.04 -12.29 -16.73
N VAL A 104 10.82 -12.78 -16.98
CA VAL A 104 10.20 -12.82 -18.30
C VAL A 104 8.89 -12.03 -18.34
N PRO A 105 8.53 -11.44 -19.50
CA PRO A 105 7.30 -10.66 -19.66
C PRO A 105 6.05 -11.54 -19.66
N SER A 106 6.18 -12.82 -19.96
CA SER A 106 5.13 -13.85 -19.83
C SER A 106 5.78 -15.22 -19.80
N LEU A 107 5.08 -16.20 -19.25
CA LEU A 107 5.50 -17.59 -19.21
C LEU A 107 4.29 -18.49 -19.42
N GLU A 108 4.36 -19.38 -20.43
CA GLU A 108 3.33 -20.39 -20.66
C GLU A 108 3.83 -21.75 -20.15
N ILE A 109 3.08 -22.35 -19.22
CA ILE A 109 3.37 -23.68 -18.66
C ILE A 109 2.06 -24.45 -18.56
N ALA A 110 2.07 -25.68 -19.08
CA ALA A 110 0.92 -26.61 -19.06
C ALA A 110 -0.38 -25.97 -19.57
N GLY A 111 -0.29 -25.13 -20.62
CA GLY A 111 -1.44 -24.47 -21.26
C GLY A 111 -1.99 -23.28 -20.46
N ARG A 112 -1.31 -22.85 -19.41
CA ARG A 112 -1.65 -21.66 -18.63
C ARG A 112 -0.60 -20.60 -18.82
N GLU A 113 -1.05 -19.37 -19.13
CA GLU A 113 -0.19 -18.21 -19.28
C GLU A 113 -0.12 -17.39 -17.99
N TYR A 114 1.10 -17.01 -17.59
CA TYR A 114 1.43 -16.22 -16.40
C TYR A 114 2.02 -14.88 -16.82
N HIS A 115 1.53 -13.80 -16.21
CA HIS A 115 1.96 -12.43 -16.50
C HIS A 115 2.39 -11.69 -15.24
N PRO A 116 3.34 -10.76 -15.33
CA PRO A 116 3.61 -9.80 -14.28
C PRO A 116 2.48 -8.76 -14.20
N TRP A 117 2.14 -8.34 -13.00
CA TRP A 117 1.23 -7.21 -12.75
C TRP A 117 1.44 -6.63 -11.36
N GLN A 118 0.70 -5.55 -11.05
CA GLN A 118 0.62 -5.04 -9.70
C GLN A 118 -0.56 -5.67 -8.96
N GLU A 119 -0.29 -6.21 -7.78
CA GLU A 119 -1.26 -6.63 -6.78
C GLU A 119 -1.26 -5.61 -5.63
N ALA A 120 -2.19 -5.71 -4.71
CA ALA A 120 -2.22 -4.91 -3.51
C ALA A 120 -2.64 -5.76 -2.31
N GLU A 121 -2.10 -5.42 -1.15
CA GLU A 121 -2.46 -6.01 0.13
C GLU A 121 -3.02 -4.92 1.05
N GLU A 122 -4.18 -5.19 1.66
CA GLU A 122 -4.77 -4.27 2.62
C GLU A 122 -3.90 -4.17 3.88
N ARG A 123 -3.69 -2.94 4.33
CA ARG A 123 -3.01 -2.62 5.58
C ARG A 123 -3.84 -1.67 6.41
N GLU A 124 -3.72 -1.81 7.72
CA GLU A 124 -4.36 -0.93 8.69
C GLU A 124 -3.35 -0.48 9.75
N ILE A 125 -3.37 0.81 10.04
CA ILE A 125 -2.73 1.40 11.21
C ILE A 125 -3.84 1.84 12.13
N SER A 126 -3.90 1.25 13.33
CA SER A 126 -4.90 1.58 14.35
C SER A 126 -4.23 2.14 15.58
N PHE A 127 -4.74 3.26 16.09
CA PHE A 127 -4.27 3.86 17.32
C PHE A 127 -5.37 4.67 17.99
N ARG A 128 -5.15 4.95 19.29
CA ARG A 128 -6.06 5.75 20.10
C ARG A 128 -5.38 7.01 20.55
N VAL A 129 -6.04 8.13 20.35
CA VAL A 129 -5.59 9.43 20.83
C VAL A 129 -6.47 9.86 21.99
N GLN A 130 -5.86 10.21 23.11
CA GLN A 130 -6.52 10.80 24.27
C GLN A 130 -6.09 12.24 24.39
N TYR A 131 -7.06 13.13 24.42
CA TYR A 131 -6.83 14.53 24.66
C TYR A 131 -7.28 14.83 26.09
N GLY A 132 -6.35 15.27 26.96
CA GLY A 132 -6.70 15.69 28.31
C GLY A 132 -7.49 16.99 28.33
N ASP A 133 -7.84 17.48 29.51
CA ASP A 133 -8.68 18.67 29.72
C ASP A 133 -8.09 19.98 29.11
N SER A 134 -6.82 20.01 28.79
CA SER A 134 -6.14 21.14 28.16
C SER A 134 -6.18 21.04 26.64
N VAL A 135 -7.02 21.81 26.00
CA VAL A 135 -7.29 21.79 24.53
C VAL A 135 -6.16 22.39 23.67
N ALA A 136 -5.01 22.65 24.22
CA ALA A 136 -3.86 23.21 23.52
C ALA A 136 -2.71 22.20 23.40
N PHE A 137 -2.99 21.03 22.82
CA PHE A 137 -1.89 20.16 22.44
C PHE A 137 -1.51 20.45 20.98
N GLY A 138 -0.25 20.78 20.79
CA GLY A 138 0.37 20.81 19.48
C GLY A 138 0.19 19.47 18.75
N PRO A 139 0.52 19.40 17.45
CA PRO A 139 0.38 18.17 16.68
C PRO A 139 1.19 17.04 17.33
N GLN A 140 0.52 15.90 17.56
CA GLN A 140 1.17 14.66 17.98
C GLN A 140 1.62 13.94 16.71
N GLN A 141 2.86 13.46 16.71
CA GLN A 141 3.45 12.74 15.60
C GLN A 141 3.79 11.31 16.03
N SER A 142 3.49 10.35 15.15
CA SER A 142 3.87 8.96 15.32
C SER A 142 4.36 8.40 14.00
N GLU A 143 5.47 7.69 14.02
CA GLU A 143 6.04 7.03 12.86
C GLU A 143 5.75 5.53 12.93
N TYR A 144 5.27 4.98 11.82
CA TYR A 144 4.96 3.56 11.66
C TYR A 144 5.82 2.97 10.56
N LYS A 145 6.49 1.88 10.88
CA LYS A 145 7.25 1.07 9.93
C LYS A 145 6.47 -0.20 9.60
N ILE A 146 6.24 -0.43 8.32
CA ILE A 146 5.51 -1.58 7.82
C ILE A 146 6.48 -2.38 6.97
N SER A 147 6.80 -3.57 7.42
CA SER A 147 7.74 -4.43 6.72
C SER A 147 7.19 -4.86 5.38
N GLY A 148 8.01 -4.77 4.39
CA GLY A 148 7.82 -5.38 3.09
C GLY A 148 8.02 -6.89 3.15
N GLY A 149 8.54 -7.43 2.08
CA GLY A 149 8.87 -8.84 2.04
C GLY A 149 8.81 -9.42 0.64
N ARG A 150 9.25 -10.65 0.56
CA ARG A 150 9.37 -11.39 -0.69
C ARG A 150 8.71 -12.75 -0.51
N HIS A 151 7.87 -13.12 -1.46
CA HIS A 151 7.21 -14.43 -1.50
C HIS A 151 7.36 -15.08 -2.87
N LEU A 152 7.71 -16.35 -2.86
CA LEU A 152 7.91 -17.15 -4.07
C LEU A 152 6.85 -18.25 -4.13
N GLU A 153 6.15 -18.31 -5.26
CA GLU A 153 5.17 -19.36 -5.56
C GLU A 153 5.65 -20.14 -6.78
N PRO A 154 5.94 -21.47 -6.64
CA PRO A 154 6.45 -22.27 -7.74
C PRO A 154 5.37 -22.50 -8.81
N ILE A 155 5.79 -22.48 -10.08
CA ILE A 155 4.97 -22.87 -11.24
C ILE A 155 5.46 -24.22 -11.74
N GLN A 156 4.61 -25.22 -11.65
CA GLN A 156 4.95 -26.60 -12.02
C GLN A 156 4.50 -26.90 -13.47
N ASN A 157 5.34 -27.67 -14.17
CA ASN A 157 5.00 -28.25 -15.45
C ASN A 157 4.15 -29.53 -15.29
N SER A 158 3.74 -30.14 -16.40
CA SER A 158 2.90 -31.36 -16.42
C SER A 158 3.57 -32.58 -15.74
N ASN A 159 4.88 -32.56 -15.56
CA ASN A 159 5.65 -33.62 -14.89
C ASN A 159 5.86 -33.34 -13.39
N GLY A 160 5.25 -32.28 -12.82
CA GLY A 160 5.40 -31.88 -11.42
C GLY A 160 6.71 -31.18 -11.11
N GLN A 161 7.54 -30.86 -12.10
CA GLN A 161 8.79 -30.14 -11.91
C GLN A 161 8.54 -28.62 -11.96
N ILE A 162 9.28 -27.84 -11.18
CA ILE A 162 9.18 -26.39 -11.11
C ILE A 162 9.90 -25.80 -12.32
N ALA A 163 9.17 -25.27 -13.28
CA ALA A 163 9.70 -24.66 -14.49
C ALA A 163 9.77 -23.13 -14.41
N GLY A 164 9.05 -22.54 -13.47
CA GLY A 164 9.05 -21.10 -13.24
C GLY A 164 8.64 -20.76 -11.81
N VAL A 165 8.60 -19.46 -11.53
CA VAL A 165 8.22 -18.91 -10.22
C VAL A 165 7.46 -17.61 -10.38
N ILE A 166 6.42 -17.43 -9.55
CA ILE A 166 5.83 -16.13 -9.31
C ILE A 166 6.55 -15.52 -8.12
N LEU A 167 7.15 -14.37 -8.33
CA LEU A 167 7.77 -13.59 -7.29
C LEU A 167 6.86 -12.41 -6.94
N ARG A 168 6.45 -12.31 -5.67
CA ARG A 168 5.75 -11.15 -5.11
C ARG A 168 6.66 -10.39 -4.18
N GLU A 169 6.86 -9.12 -4.45
CA GLU A 169 7.71 -8.25 -3.64
C GLU A 169 6.93 -7.06 -3.13
N LYS A 170 7.12 -6.75 -1.86
CA LYS A 170 6.61 -5.55 -1.19
C LYS A 170 7.79 -4.76 -0.63
N GLN A 171 7.77 -3.46 -0.83
CA GLN A 171 8.77 -2.57 -0.25
C GLN A 171 8.45 -2.31 1.22
N ASP A 172 9.46 -2.04 2.04
CA ASP A 172 9.23 -1.49 3.37
C ASP A 172 8.58 -0.12 3.24
N LEU A 173 7.66 0.22 4.14
CA LEU A 173 7.03 1.53 4.20
C LEU A 173 7.33 2.22 5.52
N SER A 174 7.57 3.53 5.45
CA SER A 174 7.63 4.44 6.59
C SER A 174 6.52 5.46 6.46
N VAL A 175 5.61 5.49 7.45
CA VAL A 175 4.42 6.34 7.44
C VAL A 175 4.48 7.27 8.65
N LEU A 176 4.50 8.58 8.41
CA LEU A 176 4.33 9.58 9.46
C LEU A 176 2.85 9.94 9.58
N VAL A 177 2.33 9.82 10.79
CA VAL A 177 0.97 10.22 11.14
C VAL A 177 1.02 11.39 12.12
N GLU A 178 0.34 12.47 11.77
CA GLU A 178 0.22 13.66 12.59
C GLU A 178 -1.25 13.87 12.93
N THR A 179 -1.53 14.09 14.22
CA THR A 179 -2.88 14.42 14.70
C THR A 179 -2.87 15.72 15.46
N SER A 180 -3.83 16.58 15.21
CA SER A 180 -4.05 17.79 15.98
C SER A 180 -5.52 18.01 16.28
N VAL A 181 -5.79 18.69 17.38
CA VAL A 181 -7.13 19.09 17.78
C VAL A 181 -7.14 20.57 18.09
N GLU A 182 -8.10 21.25 17.53
CA GLU A 182 -8.35 22.67 17.76
C GLU A 182 -9.79 22.83 18.25
N ARG A 183 -10.02 23.64 19.28
CA ARG A 183 -11.37 24.04 19.69
C ARG A 183 -11.87 25.13 18.73
N SER A 184 -12.86 24.81 17.92
CA SER A 184 -13.45 25.75 16.96
C SER A 184 -14.54 26.62 17.60
N ARG A 185 -15.31 26.05 18.56
CA ARG A 185 -16.36 26.72 19.37
C ARG A 185 -16.39 26.10 20.76
N ALA A 186 -17.24 26.62 21.64
CA ALA A 186 -17.34 26.13 23.03
C ALA A 186 -17.56 24.61 23.12
N ASP A 187 -18.32 24.04 22.20
CA ASP A 187 -18.71 22.63 22.16
C ASP A 187 -18.30 21.91 20.86
N VAL A 188 -17.42 22.52 20.04
CA VAL A 188 -17.00 21.96 18.73
C VAL A 188 -15.48 21.90 18.64
N PHE A 189 -14.97 20.72 18.36
CA PHE A 189 -13.55 20.43 18.14
C PHE A 189 -13.31 20.07 16.67
N LYS A 190 -12.27 20.63 16.08
CA LYS A 190 -11.75 20.24 14.77
C LYS A 190 -10.57 19.31 14.98
N ILE A 191 -10.68 18.09 14.47
CA ILE A 191 -9.63 17.10 14.48
C ILE A 191 -9.02 17.06 13.08
N THR A 192 -7.72 17.19 13.00
CA THR A 192 -6.95 17.05 11.77
C THR A 192 -6.07 15.82 11.87
N LEU A 193 -6.18 14.94 10.88
CA LEU A 193 -5.30 13.79 10.66
C LEU A 193 -4.52 14.04 9.37
N ARG A 194 -3.21 13.99 9.44
CA ARG A 194 -2.32 14.04 8.27
C ARG A 194 -1.48 12.77 8.23
N THR A 195 -1.44 12.13 7.06
CA THR A 195 -0.64 10.93 6.79
C THR A 195 0.35 11.23 5.69
N SER A 196 1.63 10.96 5.90
CA SER A 196 2.69 11.23 4.94
C SER A 196 3.52 9.97 4.70
N ASN A 197 3.84 9.70 3.43
CA ASN A 197 4.74 8.63 3.06
C ASN A 197 6.20 9.11 3.19
N ARG A 198 6.90 8.59 4.19
CA ARG A 198 8.30 8.89 4.51
C ARG A 198 9.25 7.79 4.08
N THR A 199 8.78 6.85 3.28
CA THR A 199 9.61 5.77 2.75
C THR A 199 10.82 6.37 2.02
N PRO A 200 12.05 5.94 2.33
CA PRO A 200 13.21 6.33 1.57
C PRO A 200 13.06 5.94 0.10
N PHE A 201 13.43 6.83 -0.79
CA PHE A 201 13.41 6.59 -2.22
C PHE A 201 14.72 7.09 -2.83
N ASP A 202 15.43 6.21 -3.53
CA ASP A 202 16.60 6.58 -4.30
C ASP A 202 16.22 6.83 -5.77
N ALA A 203 16.39 8.06 -6.22
CA ALA A 203 16.12 8.44 -7.60
C ALA A 203 17.02 7.71 -8.61
N ALA A 204 18.18 7.19 -8.19
CA ALA A 204 19.07 6.41 -9.05
C ALA A 204 18.51 5.01 -9.35
N GLU A 205 17.73 4.41 -8.45
CA GLU A 205 17.10 3.11 -8.68
C GLU A 205 16.02 3.14 -9.78
N ARG A 206 15.42 4.29 -10.05
CA ARG A 206 14.39 4.44 -11.09
C ARG A 206 14.95 4.18 -12.49
N LYS A 207 16.16 4.66 -12.76
CA LYS A 207 16.80 4.51 -14.10
C LYS A 207 17.13 3.06 -14.47
N SER A 208 17.10 2.14 -13.50
CA SER A 208 17.36 0.72 -13.72
C SER A 208 16.09 -0.10 -13.96
N ARG A 209 14.89 0.49 -13.82
CA ARG A 209 13.59 -0.20 -13.95
C ARG A 209 12.75 0.23 -15.16
N ASP A 210 13.17 1.28 -15.87
CA ASP A 210 12.63 1.72 -17.17
C ASP A 210 13.43 1.08 -18.32
#